data_767b84631c72a8cad6b6537509ce19f6
#
_entry.id   767b84631c72a8cad6b6537509ce19f6
#
_cell.length_a   1.000
_cell.length_b   1.000
_cell.length_c   1.000
_cell.angle_alpha   90.00
_cell.angle_beta   90.00
_cell.angle_gamma   90.00
#
_symmetry.space_group_name_H-M   'P 1'
#
loop_
_entity.id
_entity.type
_entity.pdbx_description
1 polymer ?
#
loop_
_entity_poly.entity_id
_entity_poly.type
_entity_poly.pdbx_seq_one_letter_code
_entity_poly.pdbx_strand_id
1 'polypeptide(L)'
;YIGAQAVVGGVVKMFTQLREGVGSIVEFEFANSKLAAILGTTADNIKELTTDARQLGATTKYTAAQATELQIELAKLGFTRREILDSTGAILRFAQATGAELSDAAALSGAALRMFNASTKETERYVSAMAVATSKSALSFSYLDTALPIVGPVAKAFNFQIEDTLALLGKLADAGFDASMSATATRNILLNLA
;
A
#
# COMPACT_ATOMS: atom_id res chain seq x y z
N TYR A 1 5.28 6.01 -52.71
CA TYR A 1 6.29 6.21 -51.65
C TYR A 1 5.67 6.28 -50.25
N ILE A 2 4.37 6.51 -50.11
CA ILE A 2 3.68 6.59 -48.79
C ILE A 2 3.49 5.19 -48.16
N GLY A 3 3.37 4.13 -48.91
CA GLY A 3 3.15 2.78 -48.40
C GLY A 3 4.34 2.14 -47.67
N ALA A 4 5.57 2.40 -48.10
CA ALA A 4 6.77 1.79 -47.51
C ALA A 4 7.08 2.37 -46.11
N GLN A 5 6.87 3.66 -45.89
CA GLN A 5 7.08 4.29 -44.59
C GLN A 5 6.04 3.85 -43.54
N ALA A 6 4.79 3.61 -43.96
CA ALA A 6 3.75 3.11 -43.05
C ALA A 6 4.03 1.66 -42.61
N VAL A 7 4.54 0.81 -43.51
CA VAL A 7 4.92 -0.57 -43.17
C VAL A 7 6.12 -0.62 -42.23
N VAL A 8 7.16 0.17 -42.51
CA VAL A 8 8.35 0.25 -41.64
C VAL A 8 7.97 0.78 -40.23
N GLY A 9 7.14 1.83 -40.17
CA GLY A 9 6.64 2.36 -38.88
C GLY A 9 5.82 1.34 -38.11
N GLY A 10 4.98 0.56 -38.74
CA GLY A 10 4.22 -0.55 -38.14
C GLY A 10 5.10 -1.67 -37.58
N VAL A 11 6.12 -2.07 -38.35
CA VAL A 11 7.08 -3.10 -37.90
C VAL A 11 7.91 -2.62 -36.72
N VAL A 12 8.43 -1.39 -36.76
CA VAL A 12 9.18 -0.80 -35.65
C VAL A 12 8.32 -0.72 -34.38
N LYS A 13 7.07 -0.27 -34.50
CA LYS A 13 6.13 -0.20 -33.37
C LYS A 13 5.85 -1.60 -32.79
N MET A 14 5.67 -2.61 -33.63
CA MET A 14 5.48 -3.99 -33.20
C MET A 14 6.71 -4.55 -32.48
N PHE A 15 7.93 -4.29 -32.95
CA PHE A 15 9.17 -4.70 -32.29
C PHE A 15 9.34 -3.97 -30.92
N THR A 16 8.98 -2.69 -30.83
CA THR A 16 9.02 -1.94 -29.57
C THR A 16 8.05 -2.54 -28.56
N GLN A 17 6.81 -2.82 -28.96
CA GLN A 17 5.81 -3.45 -28.09
C GLN A 17 6.20 -4.87 -27.64
N LEU A 18 6.81 -5.66 -28.52
CA LEU A 18 7.34 -6.99 -28.19
C LEU A 18 8.49 -6.88 -27.16
N ARG A 19 9.38 -5.92 -27.34
CA ARG A 19 10.51 -5.68 -26.43
C ARG A 19 10.03 -5.22 -25.05
N GLU A 20 9.06 -4.32 -24.99
CA GLU A 20 8.42 -3.86 -23.75
C GLU A 20 7.69 -5.02 -23.04
N GLY A 21 6.97 -5.86 -23.79
CA GLY A 21 6.30 -7.04 -23.27
C GLY A 21 7.27 -8.07 -22.70
N VAL A 22 8.39 -8.33 -23.36
CA VAL A 22 9.44 -9.22 -22.85
C VAL A 22 10.09 -8.62 -21.60
N GLY A 23 10.36 -7.31 -21.58
CA GLY A 23 10.91 -6.61 -20.42
C GLY A 23 10.03 -6.77 -19.17
N SER A 24 8.73 -6.57 -19.32
CA SER A 24 7.79 -6.71 -18.21
C SER A 24 7.67 -8.13 -17.65
N ILE A 25 7.83 -9.15 -18.53
CA ILE A 25 7.85 -10.55 -18.10
C ILE A 25 9.11 -10.84 -17.27
N VAL A 26 10.27 -10.39 -17.73
CA VAL A 26 11.55 -10.58 -17.03
C VAL A 26 11.53 -9.89 -15.67
N GLU A 27 11.03 -8.66 -15.59
CA GLU A 27 10.86 -7.93 -14.32
C GLU A 27 9.95 -8.68 -13.35
N PHE A 28 8.84 -9.20 -13.84
CA PHE A 28 7.91 -9.98 -13.02
C PHE A 28 8.51 -11.27 -12.48
N GLU A 29 9.20 -12.04 -13.33
CA GLU A 29 9.87 -13.29 -12.92
C GLU A 29 11.00 -13.01 -11.92
N PHE A 30 11.75 -11.92 -12.10
CA PHE A 30 12.78 -11.49 -11.18
C PHE A 30 12.18 -11.10 -9.81
N ALA A 31 11.08 -10.33 -9.80
CA ALA A 31 10.38 -9.95 -8.58
C ALA A 31 9.83 -11.17 -7.83
N ASN A 32 9.25 -12.15 -8.52
CA ASN A 32 8.80 -13.40 -7.91
C ASN A 32 9.95 -14.22 -7.31
N SER A 33 11.09 -14.30 -8.00
CA SER A 33 12.28 -14.99 -7.46
C SER A 33 12.79 -14.32 -6.18
N LYS A 34 12.78 -12.99 -6.15
CA LYS A 34 13.14 -12.19 -4.97
C LYS A 34 12.16 -12.39 -3.82
N LEU A 35 10.85 -12.41 -4.10
CA LEU A 35 9.81 -12.68 -3.12
C LEU A 35 9.99 -14.07 -2.48
N ALA A 36 10.21 -15.10 -3.31
CA ALA A 36 10.45 -16.46 -2.83
C ALA A 36 11.68 -16.53 -1.91
N ALA A 37 12.77 -15.86 -2.29
CA ALA A 37 14.00 -15.79 -1.49
C ALA A 37 13.76 -15.11 -0.12
N ILE A 38 13.03 -14.00 -0.07
CA ILE A 38 12.72 -13.29 1.18
C ILE A 38 11.84 -14.14 2.10
N LEU A 39 10.87 -14.86 1.51
CA LEU A 39 10.02 -15.79 2.27
C LEU A 39 10.71 -17.11 2.64
N GLY A 40 11.97 -17.30 2.24
CA GLY A 40 12.73 -18.53 2.53
C GLY A 40 12.13 -19.77 1.88
N THR A 41 11.55 -19.64 0.68
CA THR A 41 10.80 -20.70 0.02
C THR A 41 11.12 -20.78 -1.49
N THR A 42 10.46 -21.68 -2.21
CA THR A 42 10.61 -21.83 -3.66
C THR A 42 9.51 -21.10 -4.43
N ALA A 43 9.73 -20.86 -5.73
CA ALA A 43 8.74 -20.26 -6.61
C ALA A 43 7.41 -21.06 -6.65
N ASP A 44 7.48 -22.38 -6.53
CA ASP A 44 6.27 -23.23 -6.48
C ASP A 44 5.39 -22.94 -5.28
N ASN A 45 5.97 -22.58 -4.16
CA ASN A 45 5.25 -22.30 -2.93
C ASN A 45 4.64 -20.89 -2.86
N ILE A 46 4.94 -20.02 -3.83
CA ILE A 46 4.37 -18.68 -3.93
C ILE A 46 3.40 -18.52 -5.11
N LYS A 47 2.96 -19.62 -5.72
CA LYS A 47 2.04 -19.59 -6.88
C LYS A 47 0.77 -18.78 -6.64
N GLU A 48 0.22 -18.83 -5.42
CA GLU A 48 -0.96 -18.04 -5.06
C GLU A 48 -0.65 -16.55 -5.09
N LEU A 49 0.49 -16.11 -4.54
CA LEU A 49 0.97 -14.72 -4.58
C LEU A 49 1.23 -14.26 -6.02
N THR A 50 1.88 -15.10 -6.83
CA THR A 50 2.14 -14.83 -8.24
C THR A 50 0.84 -14.66 -9.04
N THR A 51 -0.16 -15.50 -8.76
CA THR A 51 -1.48 -15.42 -9.40
C THR A 51 -2.22 -14.16 -8.97
N ASP A 52 -2.22 -13.84 -7.69
CA ASP A 52 -2.79 -12.61 -7.13
C ASP A 52 -2.15 -11.37 -7.76
N ALA A 53 -0.82 -11.32 -7.85
CA ALA A 53 -0.11 -10.20 -8.47
C ALA A 53 -0.47 -10.01 -9.95
N ARG A 54 -0.64 -11.10 -10.71
CA ARG A 54 -1.13 -11.04 -12.11
C ARG A 54 -2.54 -10.50 -12.20
N GLN A 55 -3.43 -10.96 -11.33
CA GLN A 55 -4.82 -10.49 -11.29
C GLN A 55 -4.88 -9.00 -10.92
N LEU A 56 -4.12 -8.58 -9.93
CA LEU A 56 -4.02 -7.16 -9.53
C LEU A 56 -3.43 -6.31 -10.66
N GLY A 57 -2.40 -6.80 -11.36
CA GLY A 57 -1.84 -6.13 -12.53
C GLY A 57 -2.82 -5.99 -13.71
N ALA A 58 -3.79 -6.91 -13.82
CA ALA A 58 -4.82 -6.83 -14.86
C ALA A 58 -6.02 -5.93 -14.47
N THR A 59 -6.22 -5.66 -13.18
CA THR A 59 -7.42 -4.98 -12.66
C THR A 59 -7.15 -3.62 -12.03
N THR A 60 -5.88 -3.23 -11.89
CA THR A 60 -5.47 -1.94 -11.32
C THR A 60 -4.57 -1.17 -12.28
N LYS A 61 -4.16 0.05 -11.90
CA LYS A 61 -3.18 0.83 -12.68
C LYS A 61 -1.74 0.31 -12.57
N TYR A 62 -1.49 -0.60 -11.65
CA TYR A 62 -0.16 -1.15 -11.40
C TYR A 62 0.11 -2.37 -12.25
N THR A 63 1.37 -2.65 -12.55
CA THR A 63 1.79 -3.88 -13.24
C THR A 63 1.83 -5.06 -12.26
N ALA A 64 1.85 -6.29 -12.78
CA ALA A 64 2.05 -7.48 -11.95
C ALA A 64 3.40 -7.45 -11.19
N ALA A 65 4.45 -6.90 -11.82
CA ALA A 65 5.75 -6.70 -11.16
C ALA A 65 5.64 -5.75 -9.96
N GLN A 66 4.96 -4.62 -10.12
CA GLN A 66 4.72 -3.67 -9.02
C GLN A 66 3.86 -4.28 -7.90
N ALA A 67 2.86 -5.07 -8.23
CA ALA A 67 2.09 -5.81 -7.22
C ALA A 67 2.99 -6.80 -6.45
N THR A 68 3.91 -7.49 -7.14
CA THR A 68 4.90 -8.35 -6.48
C THR A 68 5.90 -7.55 -5.64
N GLU A 69 6.30 -6.36 -6.06
CA GLU A 69 7.14 -5.47 -5.25
C GLU A 69 6.46 -5.09 -3.94
N LEU A 70 5.15 -4.78 -3.96
CA LEU A 70 4.39 -4.57 -2.74
C LEU A 70 4.37 -5.83 -1.86
N GLN A 71 4.18 -7.02 -2.44
CA GLN A 71 4.26 -8.28 -1.69
C GLN A 71 5.64 -8.49 -1.05
N ILE A 72 6.72 -8.06 -1.72
CA ILE A 72 8.08 -8.07 -1.19
C ILE A 72 8.20 -7.14 0.04
N GLU A 73 7.66 -5.93 -0.03
CA GLU A 73 7.70 -5.01 1.10
C GLU A 73 6.92 -5.56 2.31
N LEU A 74 5.76 -6.17 2.10
CA LEU A 74 5.02 -6.84 3.16
C LEU A 74 5.80 -8.04 3.74
N ALA A 75 6.47 -8.83 2.90
CA ALA A 75 7.33 -9.93 3.36
C ALA A 75 8.50 -9.44 4.22
N LYS A 76 9.15 -8.34 3.85
CA LYS A 76 10.19 -7.68 4.66
C LYS A 76 9.67 -7.19 6.01
N LEU A 77 8.41 -6.77 6.06
CA LEU A 77 7.73 -6.40 7.31
C LEU A 77 7.34 -7.61 8.18
N GLY A 78 7.66 -8.83 7.72
CA GLY A 78 7.41 -10.08 8.44
C GLY A 78 6.01 -10.65 8.25
N PHE A 79 5.27 -10.22 7.25
CA PHE A 79 3.98 -10.80 6.92
C PHE A 79 4.15 -12.22 6.36
N THR A 80 3.33 -13.14 6.80
CA THR A 80 3.25 -14.48 6.23
C THR A 80 2.62 -14.45 4.84
N ARG A 81 2.78 -15.52 4.05
CA ARG A 81 2.16 -15.64 2.72
C ARG A 81 0.67 -15.35 2.73
N ARG A 82 -0.05 -15.85 3.73
CA ARG A 82 -1.50 -15.64 3.86
C ARG A 82 -1.84 -14.17 4.14
N GLU A 83 -1.10 -13.56 5.05
CA GLU A 83 -1.28 -12.15 5.38
C GLU A 83 -0.96 -11.23 4.20
N ILE A 84 0.04 -11.58 3.39
CA ILE A 84 0.36 -10.85 2.15
C ILE A 84 -0.81 -10.93 1.18
N LEU A 85 -1.36 -12.15 0.93
CA LEU A 85 -2.55 -12.31 0.08
C LEU A 85 -3.74 -11.49 0.57
N ASP A 86 -4.02 -11.54 1.87
CA ASP A 86 -5.17 -10.83 2.46
C ASP A 86 -5.00 -9.30 2.37
N SER A 87 -3.77 -8.78 2.26
CA SER A 87 -3.47 -7.35 2.37
C SER A 87 -3.13 -6.65 1.05
N THR A 88 -2.51 -7.35 0.09
CA THR A 88 -1.92 -6.72 -1.11
C THR A 88 -2.91 -5.87 -1.88
N GLY A 89 -4.08 -6.41 -2.21
CA GLY A 89 -5.09 -5.71 -3.01
C GLY A 89 -5.62 -4.45 -2.34
N ALA A 90 -5.84 -4.49 -1.03
CA ALA A 90 -6.32 -3.35 -0.24
C ALA A 90 -5.27 -2.23 -0.21
N ILE A 91 -4.01 -2.56 0.02
CA ILE A 91 -2.92 -1.59 0.09
C ILE A 91 -2.62 -0.98 -1.28
N LEU A 92 -2.72 -1.75 -2.38
CA LEU A 92 -2.62 -1.20 -3.74
C LEU A 92 -3.69 -0.13 -4.00
N ARG A 93 -4.94 -0.40 -3.61
CA ARG A 93 -6.03 0.59 -3.73
C ARG A 93 -5.78 1.82 -2.87
N PHE A 94 -5.25 1.64 -1.67
CA PHE A 94 -4.87 2.75 -0.78
C PHE A 94 -3.77 3.62 -1.38
N ALA A 95 -2.69 3.02 -1.88
CA ALA A 95 -1.62 3.73 -2.59
C ALA A 95 -2.16 4.48 -3.82
N GLN A 96 -3.08 3.86 -4.56
CA GLN A 96 -3.73 4.51 -5.70
C GLN A 96 -4.59 5.70 -5.30
N ALA A 97 -5.34 5.59 -4.22
CA ALA A 97 -6.25 6.65 -3.74
C ALA A 97 -5.50 7.85 -3.16
N THR A 98 -4.37 7.62 -2.50
CA THR A 98 -3.57 8.66 -1.84
C THR A 98 -2.43 9.21 -2.70
N GLY A 99 -2.08 8.52 -3.79
CA GLY A 99 -0.91 8.84 -4.61
C GLY A 99 0.42 8.48 -3.95
N ALA A 100 0.40 7.70 -2.86
CA ALA A 100 1.60 7.27 -2.15
C ALA A 100 2.40 6.23 -2.94
N GLU A 101 3.71 6.17 -2.66
CA GLU A 101 4.56 5.08 -3.13
C GLU A 101 4.15 3.76 -2.47
N LEU A 102 4.35 2.65 -3.19
CA LEU A 102 3.89 1.33 -2.71
C LEU A 102 4.60 0.89 -1.42
N SER A 103 5.90 1.19 -1.29
CA SER A 103 6.68 0.93 -0.08
C SER A 103 6.12 1.66 1.14
N ASP A 104 5.77 2.93 0.97
CA ASP A 104 5.27 3.78 2.04
C ASP A 104 3.85 3.37 2.43
N ALA A 105 3.00 3.05 1.45
CA ALA A 105 1.67 2.52 1.69
C ALA A 105 1.71 1.18 2.45
N ALA A 106 2.65 0.28 2.11
CA ALA A 106 2.87 -0.96 2.85
C ALA A 106 3.33 -0.70 4.28
N ALA A 107 4.31 0.18 4.46
CA ALA A 107 4.86 0.52 5.77
C ALA A 107 3.79 1.12 6.69
N LEU A 108 3.06 2.13 6.24
CA LEU A 108 2.00 2.79 7.02
C LEU A 108 0.86 1.82 7.34
N SER A 109 0.41 1.03 6.37
CA SER A 109 -0.67 0.06 6.59
C SER A 109 -0.27 -1.03 7.58
N GLY A 110 0.93 -1.60 7.43
CA GLY A 110 1.47 -2.60 8.35
C GLY A 110 1.71 -2.04 9.75
N ALA A 111 2.19 -0.81 9.87
CA ALA A 111 2.35 -0.12 11.15
C ALA A 111 0.99 0.14 11.81
N ALA A 112 -0.01 0.62 11.06
CA ALA A 112 -1.36 0.87 11.59
C ALA A 112 -1.99 -0.41 12.16
N LEU A 113 -1.93 -1.53 11.43
CA LEU A 113 -2.43 -2.81 11.94
C LEU A 113 -1.74 -3.23 13.24
N ARG A 114 -0.42 -3.08 13.34
CA ARG A 114 0.33 -3.43 14.57
C ARG A 114 0.01 -2.51 15.73
N MET A 115 -0.04 -1.19 15.49
CA MET A 115 -0.33 -0.19 16.54
C MET A 115 -1.70 -0.43 17.19
N PHE A 116 -2.69 -0.84 16.40
CA PHE A 116 -4.02 -1.15 16.89
C PHE A 116 -4.23 -2.63 17.23
N ASN A 117 -3.18 -3.46 17.11
CA ASN A 117 -3.25 -4.92 17.33
C ASN A 117 -4.36 -5.58 16.47
N ALA A 118 -4.50 -5.12 15.24
CA ALA A 118 -5.50 -5.59 14.29
C ALA A 118 -4.97 -6.77 13.45
N SER A 119 -5.88 -7.64 13.06
CA SER A 119 -5.59 -8.73 12.13
C SER A 119 -5.42 -8.20 10.70
N THR A 120 -4.61 -8.89 9.90
CA THR A 120 -4.47 -8.58 8.46
C THR A 120 -5.79 -8.73 7.67
N LYS A 121 -6.75 -9.48 8.19
CA LYS A 121 -8.12 -9.52 7.64
C LYS A 121 -8.85 -8.18 7.73
N GLU A 122 -8.41 -7.29 8.61
CA GLU A 122 -8.96 -5.94 8.77
C GLU A 122 -8.24 -4.91 7.88
N THR A 123 -7.24 -5.32 7.08
CA THR A 123 -6.46 -4.39 6.24
C THR A 123 -7.36 -3.50 5.41
N GLU A 124 -8.37 -4.06 4.74
CA GLU A 124 -9.33 -3.30 3.91
C GLU A 124 -10.02 -2.19 4.73
N ARG A 125 -10.48 -2.50 5.95
CA ARG A 125 -11.11 -1.53 6.85
C ARG A 125 -10.15 -0.40 7.20
N TYR A 126 -8.92 -0.74 7.59
CA TYR A 126 -7.91 0.23 8.01
C TYR A 126 -7.49 1.16 6.89
N VAL A 127 -7.16 0.61 5.72
CA VAL A 127 -6.73 1.43 4.58
C VAL A 127 -7.89 2.24 4.00
N SER A 128 -9.11 1.71 4.02
CA SER A 128 -10.31 2.44 3.62
C SER A 128 -10.59 3.61 4.55
N ALA A 129 -10.48 3.42 5.88
CA ALA A 129 -10.64 4.49 6.85
C ALA A 129 -9.60 5.60 6.63
N MET A 130 -8.32 5.25 6.41
CA MET A 130 -7.26 6.21 6.11
C MET A 130 -7.50 6.93 4.77
N ALA A 131 -7.90 6.23 3.71
CA ALA A 131 -8.21 6.83 2.42
C ALA A 131 -9.41 7.79 2.49
N VAL A 132 -10.47 7.42 3.21
CA VAL A 132 -11.62 8.29 3.44
C VAL A 132 -11.22 9.52 4.24
N ALA A 133 -10.43 9.37 5.29
CA ALA A 133 -9.96 10.48 6.11
C ALA A 133 -9.15 11.49 5.27
N THR A 134 -8.22 11.03 4.42
CA THR A 134 -7.45 11.90 3.52
C THR A 134 -8.31 12.56 2.44
N SER A 135 -9.42 11.96 2.06
CA SER A 135 -10.32 12.53 1.04
C SER A 135 -11.37 13.50 1.61
N LYS A 136 -11.63 13.46 2.93
CA LYS A 136 -12.72 14.22 3.60
C LYS A 136 -12.23 15.28 4.56
N SER A 137 -10.92 15.42 4.76
CA SER A 137 -10.30 16.41 5.64
C SER A 137 -8.97 16.89 5.06
N ALA A 138 -8.31 17.82 5.74
CA ALA A 138 -6.99 18.31 5.38
C ALA A 138 -5.84 17.31 5.70
N LEU A 139 -6.17 16.06 6.03
CA LEU A 139 -5.16 15.02 6.19
C LEU A 139 -4.54 14.65 4.83
N SER A 140 -3.22 14.46 4.83
CA SER A 140 -2.49 13.87 3.72
C SER A 140 -1.89 12.52 4.13
N PHE A 141 -1.37 11.76 3.17
CA PHE A 141 -0.63 10.54 3.47
C PHE A 141 0.54 10.83 4.44
N SER A 142 1.35 11.84 4.16
CA SER A 142 2.48 12.22 5.02
C SER A 142 2.07 12.67 6.41
N TYR A 143 0.89 13.28 6.54
CA TYR A 143 0.32 13.63 7.83
C TYR A 143 0.01 12.38 8.65
N LEU A 144 -0.62 11.36 8.04
CA LEU A 144 -0.92 10.09 8.69
C LEU A 144 0.35 9.34 9.08
N ASP A 145 1.34 9.31 8.21
CA ASP A 145 2.64 8.67 8.46
C ASP A 145 3.36 9.27 9.67
N THR A 146 3.23 10.58 9.87
CA THR A 146 3.80 11.28 11.03
C THR A 146 2.94 11.11 12.29
N ALA A 147 1.62 11.21 12.17
CA ALA A 147 0.73 11.30 13.33
C ALA A 147 0.39 9.94 13.95
N LEU A 148 0.11 8.92 13.13
CA LEU A 148 -0.33 7.62 13.63
C LEU A 148 0.68 6.91 14.56
N PRO A 149 2.00 6.93 14.32
CA PRO A 149 2.97 6.36 15.24
C PRO A 149 2.95 6.98 16.64
N ILE A 150 2.57 8.25 16.75
CA ILE A 150 2.52 8.99 18.01
C ILE A 150 1.22 8.69 18.78
N VAL A 151 0.09 8.68 18.07
CA VAL A 151 -1.23 8.58 18.70
C VAL A 151 -1.77 7.15 18.76
N GLY A 152 -1.43 6.30 17.76
CA GLY A 152 -2.01 4.97 17.60
C GLY A 152 -1.86 4.06 18.83
N PRO A 153 -0.66 3.91 19.42
CA PRO A 153 -0.48 3.09 20.62
C PRO A 153 -1.33 3.55 21.82
N VAL A 154 -1.48 4.87 22.00
CA VAL A 154 -2.30 5.44 23.08
C VAL A 154 -3.77 5.27 22.77
N ALA A 155 -4.21 5.55 21.55
CA ALA A 155 -5.59 5.31 21.11
C ALA A 155 -6.00 3.85 21.36
N LYS A 156 -5.13 2.89 21.01
CA LYS A 156 -5.37 1.47 21.28
C LYS A 156 -5.48 1.16 22.77
N ALA A 157 -4.61 1.74 23.59
CA ALA A 157 -4.63 1.52 25.05
C ALA A 157 -5.95 1.96 25.70
N PHE A 158 -6.59 2.99 25.14
CA PHE A 158 -7.91 3.50 25.58
C PHE A 158 -9.08 2.96 24.72
N ASN A 159 -8.84 1.92 23.96
CA ASN A 159 -9.85 1.22 23.14
C ASN A 159 -10.52 2.09 22.05
N PHE A 160 -9.86 3.17 21.62
CA PHE A 160 -10.28 3.94 20.47
C PHE A 160 -10.04 3.14 19.19
N GLN A 161 -10.99 3.21 18.26
CA GLN A 161 -10.84 2.63 16.95
C GLN A 161 -10.01 3.55 16.04
N ILE A 162 -9.50 3.01 14.92
CA ILE A 162 -8.76 3.81 13.96
C ILE A 162 -9.62 4.95 13.40
N GLU A 163 -10.90 4.71 13.15
CA GLU A 163 -11.85 5.68 12.63
C GLU A 163 -12.01 6.89 13.59
N ASP A 164 -12.13 6.64 14.88
CA ASP A 164 -12.24 7.69 15.90
C ASP A 164 -10.96 8.53 15.95
N THR A 165 -9.81 7.85 15.90
CA THR A 165 -8.49 8.48 15.90
C THR A 165 -8.30 9.38 14.66
N LEU A 166 -8.67 8.87 13.48
CA LEU A 166 -8.60 9.63 12.22
C LEU A 166 -9.56 10.82 12.21
N ALA A 167 -10.75 10.68 12.81
CA ALA A 167 -11.72 11.77 12.93
C ALA A 167 -11.17 12.91 13.79
N LEU A 168 -10.52 12.61 14.91
CA LEU A 168 -9.87 13.61 15.77
C LEU A 168 -8.71 14.30 15.03
N LEU A 169 -7.81 13.54 14.41
CA LEU A 169 -6.71 14.09 13.65
C LEU A 169 -7.21 14.96 12.48
N GLY A 170 -8.27 14.51 11.78
CA GLY A 170 -8.88 15.26 10.68
C GLY A 170 -9.42 16.62 11.12
N LYS A 171 -10.10 16.69 12.27
CA LYS A 171 -10.58 17.96 12.81
C LYS A 171 -9.46 18.92 13.16
N LEU A 172 -8.35 18.44 13.69
CA LEU A 172 -7.18 19.26 13.98
C LEU A 172 -6.47 19.72 12.70
N ALA A 173 -6.35 18.85 11.72
CA ALA A 173 -5.79 19.18 10.41
C ALA A 173 -6.64 20.25 9.68
N ASP A 174 -7.99 20.11 9.71
CA ASP A 174 -8.92 21.09 9.15
C ASP A 174 -8.82 22.46 9.85
N ALA A 175 -8.44 22.47 11.14
CA ALA A 175 -8.17 23.69 11.89
C ALA A 175 -6.74 24.25 11.66
N GLY A 176 -5.95 23.65 10.79
CA GLY A 176 -4.62 24.11 10.39
C GLY A 176 -3.47 23.67 11.30
N PHE A 177 -3.69 22.71 12.19
CA PHE A 177 -2.59 22.14 13.00
C PHE A 177 -1.75 21.17 12.19
N ASP A 178 -0.44 21.21 12.36
CA ASP A 178 0.46 20.24 11.73
C ASP A 178 0.34 18.83 12.37
N ALA A 179 0.93 17.83 11.70
CA ALA A 179 0.81 16.43 12.07
C ALA A 179 1.35 16.12 13.49
N SER A 180 2.50 16.69 13.85
CA SER A 180 3.15 16.44 15.14
C SER A 180 2.38 17.09 16.29
N MET A 181 1.90 18.32 16.09
CA MET A 181 1.08 19.04 17.07
C MET A 181 -0.25 18.33 17.29
N SER A 182 -0.92 17.94 16.22
CA SER A 182 -2.21 17.23 16.28
C SER A 182 -2.08 15.86 16.94
N ALA A 183 -1.04 15.11 16.61
CA ALA A 183 -0.78 13.82 17.24
C ALA A 183 -0.52 13.96 18.75
N THR A 184 0.30 14.95 19.13
CA THR A 184 0.60 15.23 20.52
C THR A 184 -0.64 15.71 21.28
N ALA A 185 -1.42 16.62 20.71
CA ALA A 185 -2.67 17.10 21.30
C ALA A 185 -3.68 15.95 21.47
N THR A 186 -3.90 15.13 20.42
CA THR A 186 -4.79 13.97 20.49
C THR A 186 -4.32 12.98 21.57
N ARG A 187 -3.02 12.65 21.59
CA ARG A 187 -2.45 11.78 22.62
C ARG A 187 -2.71 12.33 24.04
N ASN A 188 -2.50 13.62 24.27
CA ASN A 188 -2.72 14.25 25.57
C ASN A 188 -4.19 14.28 25.95
N ILE A 189 -5.10 14.53 25.00
CA ILE A 189 -6.55 14.43 25.22
C ILE A 189 -6.91 13.03 25.70
N LEU A 190 -6.46 11.99 25.00
CA LEU A 190 -6.74 10.61 25.36
C LEU A 190 -6.20 10.24 26.74
N LEU A 191 -4.98 10.69 27.07
CA LEU A 191 -4.38 10.45 28.39
C LEU A 191 -5.10 11.17 29.54
N ASN A 192 -5.75 12.31 29.27
CA ASN A 192 -6.49 13.06 30.30
C ASN A 192 -7.95 12.63 30.44
N LEU A 193 -8.48 11.85 29.49
CA LEU A 193 -9.83 11.28 29.55
C LEU A 193 -9.87 9.92 30.26
N ALA A 194 -8.72 9.37 30.57
CA ALA A 194 -8.53 8.10 31.29
C ALA A 194 -8.35 8.31 32.80
#